data_b4697d8f20fb16dcd44f52dbbb9446bb
#
_entry.id   b4697d8f20fb16dcd44f52dbbb9446bb
#
_cell.length_a   1.000
_cell.length_b   1.000
_cell.length_c   1.000
_cell.angle_alpha   90.00
_cell.angle_beta   90.00
_cell.angle_gamma   90.00
#
_symmetry.space_group_name_H-M   'P 1'
#
loop_
_entity.id
_entity.type
_entity.pdbx_description
1 polymer ?
#
loop_
_entity_poly.entity_id
_entity_poly.type
_entity_poly.pdbx_seq_one_letter_code
_entity_poly.pdbx_strand_id
1 'polypeptide(L)'
;NVTKEDLYPHIIGSHQRASAALDNPYLQSYIMPITIDGKRCIDECIRPTMNEKLLSRMKPLLGVDSITNAGNACLTHDGAAFVYLSNKKGPFKIHSVKPWAGNPQFSPEGALESTEAILKRTGLTMDDIDVVEWNEAFAIIDVLFDKTYPNHIGKYNLFGGALAYGHPYGCSGAILVLHCMAALESCGGRYGLCAIAGAGGTGSALIMERM
;
A
#
# COMPACT_ATOMS: atom_id res chain seq x y z
N ASN A 1 16.28 -11.51 11.53
CA ASN A 1 17.03 -10.43 10.86
C ASN A 1 16.57 -10.35 9.40
N VAL A 2 16.41 -9.13 8.86
CA VAL A 2 16.10 -8.86 7.45
C VAL A 2 17.33 -8.24 6.83
N THR A 3 17.76 -8.75 5.68
CA THR A 3 18.87 -8.20 4.91
C THR A 3 18.36 -7.21 3.85
N LYS A 4 19.26 -6.50 3.22
CA LYS A 4 18.95 -5.60 2.11
C LYS A 4 18.40 -6.37 0.91
N GLU A 5 18.91 -7.57 0.69
CA GLU A 5 18.53 -8.47 -0.41
C GLU A 5 17.12 -9.01 -0.22
N ASP A 6 16.68 -9.25 1.02
CA ASP A 6 15.30 -9.67 1.32
C ASP A 6 14.24 -8.64 0.90
N LEU A 7 14.64 -7.36 0.76
CA LEU A 7 13.75 -6.28 0.36
C LEU A 7 13.55 -6.21 -1.17
N TYR A 8 14.50 -6.70 -1.97
CA TYR A 8 14.51 -6.50 -3.43
C TYR A 8 13.28 -7.05 -4.15
N PRO A 9 12.80 -8.27 -3.89
CA PRO A 9 11.63 -8.81 -4.57
C PRO A 9 10.38 -7.94 -4.37
N HIS A 10 10.21 -7.38 -3.16
CA HIS A 10 9.06 -6.55 -2.82
C HIS A 10 9.10 -5.20 -3.56
N ILE A 11 10.27 -4.55 -3.60
CA ILE A 11 10.47 -3.30 -4.33
C ILE A 11 10.22 -3.50 -5.83
N ILE A 12 10.85 -4.51 -6.41
CA ILE A 12 10.70 -4.84 -7.83
C ILE A 12 9.24 -5.19 -8.14
N GLY A 13 8.63 -6.02 -7.29
CA GLY A 13 7.23 -6.43 -7.43
C GLY A 13 6.25 -5.26 -7.37
N SER A 14 6.44 -4.29 -6.46
CA SER A 14 5.61 -3.08 -6.39
C SER A 14 5.67 -2.29 -7.69
N HIS A 15 6.87 -2.00 -8.21
CA HIS A 15 7.04 -1.30 -9.48
C HIS A 15 6.48 -2.06 -10.69
N GLN A 16 6.63 -3.40 -10.72
CA GLN A 16 6.08 -4.24 -11.79
C GLN A 16 4.56 -4.22 -11.78
N ARG A 17 3.92 -4.39 -10.60
CA ARG A 17 2.46 -4.32 -10.44
C ARG A 17 1.94 -2.94 -10.82
N ALA A 18 2.59 -1.87 -10.36
CA ALA A 18 2.22 -0.50 -10.72
C ALA A 18 2.33 -0.25 -12.24
N SER A 19 3.40 -0.72 -12.87
CA SER A 19 3.57 -0.60 -14.32
C SER A 19 2.50 -1.37 -15.10
N ALA A 20 2.16 -2.59 -14.66
CA ALA A 20 1.11 -3.40 -15.29
C ALA A 20 -0.30 -2.81 -15.10
N ALA A 21 -0.49 -2.02 -14.03
CA ALA A 21 -1.78 -1.40 -13.71
C ALA A 21 -2.04 -0.06 -14.42
N LEU A 22 -1.06 0.51 -15.13
CA LEU A 22 -1.19 1.83 -15.78
C LEU A 22 -2.41 1.94 -16.71
N ASP A 23 -2.75 0.88 -17.40
CA ASP A 23 -3.90 0.83 -18.32
C ASP A 23 -5.07 0.02 -17.75
N ASN A 24 -5.06 -0.33 -16.46
CA ASN A 24 -6.16 -1.08 -15.84
C ASN A 24 -7.41 -0.19 -15.78
N PRO A 25 -8.54 -0.57 -16.40
CA PRO A 25 -9.71 0.27 -16.51
C PRO A 25 -10.38 0.57 -15.15
N TYR A 26 -10.30 -0.36 -14.19
CA TYR A 26 -10.84 -0.15 -12.85
C TYR A 26 -10.02 0.90 -12.09
N LEU A 27 -8.68 0.77 -12.08
CA LEU A 27 -7.82 1.76 -11.44
C LEU A 27 -7.96 3.13 -12.12
N GLN A 28 -7.95 3.17 -13.45
CA GLN A 28 -8.08 4.42 -14.21
C GLN A 28 -9.40 5.15 -13.97
N SER A 29 -10.49 4.45 -13.63
CA SER A 29 -11.77 5.07 -13.30
C SER A 29 -11.74 5.92 -12.02
N TYR A 30 -10.79 5.68 -11.14
CA TYR A 30 -10.56 6.45 -9.90
C TYR A 30 -9.52 7.57 -10.04
N ILE A 31 -8.85 7.68 -11.20
CA ILE A 31 -7.82 8.68 -11.42
C ILE A 31 -8.38 9.83 -12.25
N MET A 32 -8.36 11.04 -11.67
CA MET A 32 -8.69 12.24 -12.42
C MET A 32 -7.50 12.64 -13.31
N PRO A 33 -7.64 12.61 -14.64
CA PRO A 33 -6.54 12.98 -15.53
C PRO A 33 -6.25 14.48 -15.42
N ILE A 34 -4.98 14.80 -15.21
CA ILE A 34 -4.49 16.18 -15.18
C ILE A 34 -3.66 16.42 -16.44
N THR A 35 -3.84 17.59 -17.06
CA THR A 35 -3.07 18.02 -18.22
C THR A 35 -2.41 19.36 -17.91
N ILE A 36 -1.09 19.43 -18.09
CA ILE A 36 -0.29 20.64 -17.93
C ILE A 36 0.41 20.89 -19.27
N ASP A 37 0.29 22.09 -19.80
CA ASP A 37 0.87 22.50 -21.09
C ASP A 37 0.56 21.53 -22.24
N GLY A 38 -0.69 21.02 -22.27
CA GLY A 38 -1.16 20.09 -23.31
C GLY A 38 -0.66 18.65 -23.16
N LYS A 39 0.10 18.33 -22.09
CA LYS A 39 0.60 16.98 -21.83
C LYS A 39 -0.15 16.38 -20.61
N ARG A 40 -0.63 15.15 -20.78
CA ARG A 40 -1.22 14.38 -19.66
C ARG A 40 -0.13 14.07 -18.64
N CYS A 41 -0.39 14.40 -17.38
CA CYS A 41 0.46 13.99 -16.26
C CYS A 41 0.31 12.50 -16.00
N ILE A 42 1.42 11.86 -15.64
CA ILE A 42 1.51 10.45 -15.25
C ILE A 42 2.29 10.35 -13.94
N ASP A 43 2.17 9.23 -13.25
CA ASP A 43 2.97 8.94 -12.05
C ASP A 43 4.47 8.87 -12.40
N GLU A 44 5.26 9.78 -11.85
CA GLU A 44 6.67 9.98 -12.21
C GLU A 44 7.61 8.98 -11.53
N CYS A 45 7.15 8.29 -10.47
CA CYS A 45 7.99 7.41 -9.65
C CYS A 45 8.06 5.98 -10.15
N ILE A 46 7.10 5.53 -10.95
CA ILE A 46 7.08 4.14 -11.44
C ILE A 46 8.33 3.86 -12.26
N ARG A 47 9.02 2.77 -11.93
CA ARG A 47 10.26 2.33 -12.59
C ARG A 47 10.08 0.93 -13.16
N PRO A 48 9.58 0.78 -14.42
CA PRO A 48 9.35 -0.53 -15.04
C PRO A 48 10.61 -1.41 -15.15
N THR A 49 11.78 -0.77 -15.16
CA THR A 49 13.10 -1.42 -15.27
C THR A 49 13.79 -1.64 -13.91
N MET A 50 13.06 -1.46 -12.79
CA MET A 50 13.63 -1.72 -11.46
C MET A 50 14.17 -3.14 -11.38
N ASN A 51 15.39 -3.30 -10.86
CA ASN A 51 16.05 -4.60 -10.76
C ASN A 51 17.10 -4.60 -9.64
N GLU A 52 17.54 -5.80 -9.26
CA GLU A 52 18.51 -6.01 -8.18
C GLU A 52 19.83 -5.26 -8.40
N LYS A 53 20.32 -5.19 -9.65
CA LYS A 53 21.58 -4.50 -9.98
C LYS A 53 21.50 -3.01 -9.69
N LEU A 54 20.34 -2.38 -9.89
CA LEU A 54 20.10 -0.98 -9.51
C LEU A 54 20.03 -0.84 -8.00
N LEU A 55 19.26 -1.70 -7.33
CA LEU A 55 19.06 -1.67 -5.88
C LEU A 55 20.36 -1.92 -5.10
N SER A 56 21.21 -2.85 -5.57
CA SER A 56 22.48 -3.17 -4.90
C SER A 56 23.47 -2.00 -4.87
N ARG A 57 23.37 -1.04 -5.81
CA ARG A 57 24.23 0.14 -5.93
C ARG A 57 23.76 1.32 -5.10
N MET A 58 22.55 1.26 -4.54
CA MET A 58 22.00 2.37 -3.77
C MET A 58 22.71 2.49 -2.43
N LYS A 59 23.13 3.73 -2.10
CA LYS A 59 23.82 4.03 -0.85
C LYS A 59 22.83 4.06 0.32
N PRO A 60 23.23 3.60 1.50
CA PRO A 60 22.45 3.76 2.72
C PRO A 60 22.14 5.24 3.00
N LEU A 61 20.93 5.51 3.54
CA LEU A 61 20.48 6.85 3.90
C LEU A 61 20.79 7.23 5.36
N LEU A 62 20.84 6.24 6.26
CA LEU A 62 20.91 6.46 7.72
C LEU A 62 22.25 5.98 8.33
N GLY A 63 23.35 6.07 7.59
CA GLY A 63 24.67 5.60 8.00
C GLY A 63 25.09 4.32 7.28
N VAL A 64 26.39 3.99 7.37
CA VAL A 64 27.02 2.94 6.55
C VAL A 64 26.44 1.53 6.78
N ASP A 65 25.94 1.27 7.99
CA ASP A 65 25.39 -0.03 8.37
C ASP A 65 23.86 -0.12 8.18
N SER A 66 23.22 0.96 7.67
CA SER A 66 21.79 0.99 7.44
C SER A 66 21.42 0.22 6.17
N ILE A 67 20.39 -0.62 6.27
CA ILE A 67 19.78 -1.27 5.10
C ILE A 67 18.84 -0.31 4.35
N THR A 68 18.43 0.81 4.97
CA THR A 68 17.51 1.79 4.37
C THR A 68 18.22 2.62 3.31
N ASN A 69 17.64 2.67 2.12
CA ASN A 69 18.15 3.45 0.99
C ASN A 69 16.98 4.02 0.15
N ALA A 70 17.29 4.82 -0.87
CA ALA A 70 16.28 5.45 -1.72
C ALA A 70 15.42 4.47 -2.54
N GLY A 71 15.80 3.20 -2.63
CA GLY A 71 15.00 2.19 -3.34
C GLY A 71 14.02 1.46 -2.43
N ASN A 72 14.27 1.39 -1.12
CA ASN A 72 13.43 0.66 -0.18
C ASN A 72 12.66 1.55 0.80
N ALA A 73 12.76 2.85 0.65
CA ALA A 73 11.93 3.87 1.27
C ALA A 73 11.11 4.56 0.17
N CYS A 74 9.83 4.78 0.41
CA CYS A 74 8.98 5.51 -0.53
C CYS A 74 9.48 6.95 -0.70
N LEU A 75 9.25 7.52 -1.89
CA LEU A 75 9.50 8.93 -2.13
C LEU A 75 8.34 9.76 -1.56
N THR A 76 8.68 10.92 -0.97
CA THR A 76 7.68 11.93 -0.64
C THR A 76 7.15 12.53 -1.94
N HIS A 77 5.82 12.62 -2.04
CA HIS A 77 5.14 13.12 -3.23
C HIS A 77 4.06 14.13 -2.88
N ASP A 78 3.73 14.98 -3.84
CA ASP A 78 2.48 15.73 -3.82
C ASP A 78 1.34 14.82 -4.30
N GLY A 79 0.16 15.00 -3.72
CA GLY A 79 -1.01 14.21 -4.10
C GLY A 79 -2.28 14.74 -3.47
N ALA A 80 -3.41 14.45 -4.10
CA ALA A 80 -4.74 14.71 -3.58
C ALA A 80 -5.65 13.52 -3.86
N ALA A 81 -6.47 13.14 -2.89
CA ALA A 81 -7.44 12.08 -3.03
C ALA A 81 -8.74 12.45 -2.32
N PHE A 82 -9.87 12.08 -2.90
CA PHE A 82 -11.20 12.40 -2.39
C PHE A 82 -12.02 11.12 -2.26
N VAL A 83 -12.59 10.90 -1.08
CA VAL A 83 -13.55 9.83 -0.80
C VAL A 83 -14.81 10.45 -0.24
N TYR A 84 -15.94 10.20 -0.89
CA TYR A 84 -17.24 10.67 -0.42
C TYR A 84 -17.87 9.66 0.54
N LEU A 85 -18.13 10.07 1.77
CA LEU A 85 -18.81 9.27 2.79
C LEU A 85 -20.27 9.71 2.93
N SER A 86 -21.18 8.74 3.00
CA SER A 86 -22.62 8.97 3.12
C SER A 86 -23.26 7.93 4.03
N ASN A 87 -24.36 8.26 4.66
CA ASN A 87 -25.24 7.31 5.36
C ASN A 87 -26.24 6.62 4.43
N LYS A 88 -26.20 6.93 3.14
CA LYS A 88 -27.01 6.27 2.12
C LYS A 88 -26.31 5.01 1.60
N LYS A 89 -27.09 4.07 1.07
CA LYS A 89 -26.54 2.89 0.41
C LYS A 89 -25.67 3.31 -0.79
N GLY A 90 -24.47 2.77 -0.86
CA GLY A 90 -23.50 3.00 -1.93
C GLY A 90 -22.90 1.66 -2.42
N PRO A 91 -21.99 1.69 -3.41
CA PRO A 91 -21.33 0.49 -3.94
C PRO A 91 -20.38 -0.17 -2.93
N PHE A 92 -19.87 0.60 -1.98
CA PHE A 92 -19.01 0.13 -0.91
C PHE A 92 -19.53 0.58 0.44
N LYS A 93 -19.29 -0.23 1.46
CA LYS A 93 -19.61 0.04 2.85
C LYS A 93 -18.35 -0.05 3.70
N ILE A 94 -18.13 0.91 4.58
CA ILE A 94 -17.12 0.77 5.64
C ILE A 94 -17.64 -0.27 6.63
N HIS A 95 -16.98 -1.42 6.68
CA HIS A 95 -17.33 -2.51 7.58
C HIS A 95 -16.79 -2.25 8.99
N SER A 96 -15.53 -1.83 9.09
CA SER A 96 -14.89 -1.50 10.37
C SER A 96 -13.69 -0.57 10.15
N VAL A 97 -13.34 0.19 11.19
CA VAL A 97 -12.11 0.98 11.28
C VAL A 97 -11.47 0.74 12.63
N LYS A 98 -10.16 0.56 12.66
CA LYS A 98 -9.40 0.33 13.89
C LYS A 98 -8.10 1.11 13.90
N PRO A 99 -7.98 2.19 14.69
CA PRO A 99 -6.69 2.80 15.02
C PRO A 99 -5.94 1.88 16.02
N TRP A 100 -4.62 1.95 15.95
CA TRP A 100 -3.70 1.21 16.80
C TRP A 100 -2.56 2.10 17.28
N ALA A 101 -2.05 1.83 18.47
CA ALA A 101 -0.82 2.41 18.99
C ALA A 101 -0.05 1.35 19.77
N GLY A 102 1.21 1.19 19.45
CA GLY A 102 2.12 0.22 20.05
C GLY A 102 3.47 0.85 20.38
N ASN A 103 4.53 0.07 20.28
CA ASN A 103 5.90 0.53 20.60
C ASN A 103 6.43 1.49 19.52
N PRO A 104 6.83 2.74 19.89
CA PRO A 104 7.37 3.71 18.94
C PRO A 104 8.63 3.26 18.18
N GLN A 105 9.41 2.32 18.75
CA GLN A 105 10.61 1.79 18.12
C GLN A 105 10.33 0.86 16.94
N PHE A 106 9.10 0.34 16.84
CA PHE A 106 8.68 -0.63 15.83
C PHE A 106 7.57 -0.05 14.93
N SER A 107 7.70 1.22 14.53
CA SER A 107 6.70 1.91 13.72
C SER A 107 6.22 1.13 12.49
N PRO A 108 7.05 0.41 11.71
CA PRO A 108 6.59 -0.40 10.58
C PRO A 108 5.56 -1.48 10.94
N GLU A 109 5.57 -2.00 12.18
CA GLU A 109 4.64 -3.01 12.66
C GLU A 109 3.21 -2.48 12.81
N GLY A 110 3.02 -1.16 12.81
CA GLY A 110 1.70 -0.54 12.96
C GLY A 110 0.66 -1.01 11.93
N ALA A 111 1.07 -1.35 10.70
CA ALA A 111 0.19 -1.91 9.68
C ALA A 111 -0.25 -3.34 10.04
N LEU A 112 0.68 -4.18 10.48
CA LEU A 112 0.40 -5.55 10.93
C LEU A 112 -0.50 -5.55 12.16
N GLU A 113 -0.12 -4.84 13.20
CA GLU A 113 -0.82 -4.79 14.48
C GLU A 113 -2.26 -4.25 14.34
N SER A 114 -2.44 -3.20 13.52
CA SER A 114 -3.79 -2.69 13.23
C SER A 114 -4.62 -3.68 12.42
N THR A 115 -4.00 -4.42 11.50
CA THR A 115 -4.63 -5.50 10.73
C THR A 115 -5.11 -6.63 11.65
N GLU A 116 -4.26 -7.14 12.52
CA GLU A 116 -4.63 -8.19 13.47
C GLU A 116 -5.75 -7.73 14.42
N ALA A 117 -5.64 -6.47 14.89
CA ALA A 117 -6.65 -5.89 15.78
C ALA A 117 -8.03 -5.74 15.11
N ILE A 118 -8.07 -5.35 13.81
CA ILE A 118 -9.35 -5.20 13.10
C ILE A 118 -9.95 -6.56 12.72
N LEU A 119 -9.15 -7.53 12.31
CA LEU A 119 -9.59 -8.91 12.04
C LEU A 119 -10.19 -9.52 13.31
N LYS A 120 -9.49 -9.44 14.43
CA LYS A 120 -10.01 -9.89 15.74
C LYS A 120 -11.32 -9.20 16.12
N ARG A 121 -11.44 -7.89 15.89
CA ARG A 121 -12.65 -7.12 16.20
C ARG A 121 -13.86 -7.52 15.38
N THR A 122 -13.63 -7.85 14.10
CA THR A 122 -14.71 -8.18 13.15
C THR A 122 -15.07 -9.67 13.15
N GLY A 123 -14.19 -10.52 13.69
CA GLY A 123 -14.29 -11.98 13.60
C GLY A 123 -13.94 -12.53 12.22
N LEU A 124 -13.44 -11.67 11.32
CA LEU A 124 -12.91 -12.08 10.01
C LEU A 124 -11.49 -12.61 10.16
N THR A 125 -11.11 -13.48 9.24
CA THR A 125 -9.75 -13.98 9.07
C THR A 125 -9.13 -13.40 7.80
N MET A 126 -7.83 -13.57 7.59
CA MET A 126 -7.19 -13.15 6.35
C MET A 126 -7.74 -13.93 5.15
N ASP A 127 -8.29 -15.14 5.33
CA ASP A 127 -8.95 -15.91 4.25
C ASP A 127 -10.23 -15.25 3.75
N ASP A 128 -10.94 -14.52 4.61
CA ASP A 128 -12.16 -13.81 4.24
C ASP A 128 -11.91 -12.51 3.48
N ILE A 129 -10.67 -12.02 3.48
CA ILE A 129 -10.28 -10.79 2.78
C ILE A 129 -9.85 -11.11 1.36
N ASP A 130 -10.43 -10.43 0.37
CA ASP A 130 -10.13 -10.62 -1.05
C ASP A 130 -9.00 -9.72 -1.56
N VAL A 131 -8.85 -8.53 -0.98
CA VAL A 131 -7.85 -7.52 -1.35
C VAL A 131 -7.21 -6.94 -0.10
N VAL A 132 -5.89 -6.82 -0.09
CA VAL A 132 -5.12 -6.16 0.97
C VAL A 132 -4.29 -5.03 0.38
N GLU A 133 -4.47 -3.82 0.92
CA GLU A 133 -3.70 -2.63 0.57
C GLU A 133 -2.99 -2.09 1.83
N TRP A 134 -1.70 -2.40 1.97
CA TRP A 134 -0.86 -1.79 3.00
C TRP A 134 0.01 -0.69 2.41
N ASN A 135 0.15 0.40 3.15
CA ASN A 135 1.01 1.49 2.72
C ASN A 135 2.50 1.11 2.78
N GLU A 136 3.13 0.98 1.64
CA GLU A 136 4.55 0.63 1.47
C GLU A 136 5.46 1.83 1.78
N ALA A 137 5.39 2.41 3.01
CA ALA A 137 6.30 3.49 3.38
C ALA A 137 7.77 3.06 3.34
N PHE A 138 8.01 1.79 3.65
CA PHE A 138 9.29 1.11 3.55
C PHE A 138 9.07 -0.34 3.13
N ALA A 139 9.95 -0.91 2.33
CA ALA A 139 9.85 -2.29 1.86
C ALA A 139 9.85 -3.36 2.98
N ILE A 140 10.29 -3.00 4.19
CA ILE A 140 10.19 -3.87 5.37
C ILE A 140 8.73 -4.19 5.73
N ILE A 141 7.78 -3.31 5.39
CA ILE A 141 6.34 -3.53 5.62
C ILE A 141 5.84 -4.69 4.77
N ASP A 142 6.31 -4.77 3.52
CA ASP A 142 5.97 -5.87 2.61
C ASP A 142 6.56 -7.19 3.09
N VAL A 143 7.80 -7.16 3.58
CA VAL A 143 8.44 -8.34 4.19
C VAL A 143 7.68 -8.82 5.43
N LEU A 144 7.16 -7.90 6.25
CA LEU A 144 6.31 -8.24 7.40
C LEU A 144 5.02 -8.94 6.94
N PHE A 145 4.37 -8.42 5.89
CA PHE A 145 3.18 -9.04 5.33
C PHE A 145 3.49 -10.44 4.81
N ASP A 146 4.52 -10.59 3.99
CA ASP A 146 4.92 -11.88 3.38
C ASP A 146 5.24 -12.93 4.45
N LYS A 147 5.99 -12.55 5.49
CA LYS A 147 6.33 -13.46 6.59
C LYS A 147 5.13 -13.87 7.44
N THR A 148 4.16 -12.97 7.62
CA THR A 148 2.98 -13.24 8.45
C THR A 148 1.89 -13.95 7.67
N TYR A 149 1.71 -13.60 6.40
CA TYR A 149 0.63 -14.08 5.53
C TYR A 149 1.14 -14.64 4.20
N PRO A 150 2.08 -15.62 4.18
CA PRO A 150 2.76 -16.07 2.96
C PRO A 150 1.80 -16.64 1.90
N ASN A 151 0.66 -17.21 2.32
CA ASN A 151 -0.34 -17.75 1.41
C ASN A 151 -1.25 -16.68 0.79
N HIS A 152 -1.08 -15.41 1.17
CA HIS A 152 -1.97 -14.31 0.79
C HIS A 152 -1.32 -13.21 -0.06
N ILE A 153 -0.07 -13.42 -0.49
CA ILE A 153 0.69 -12.48 -1.34
C ILE A 153 -0.06 -12.16 -2.64
N GLY A 154 -0.79 -13.12 -3.20
CA GLY A 154 -1.55 -12.94 -4.45
C GLY A 154 -2.69 -11.90 -4.38
N LYS A 155 -3.05 -11.42 -3.18
CA LYS A 155 -4.07 -10.38 -2.99
C LYS A 155 -3.53 -9.09 -2.36
N TYR A 156 -2.21 -8.96 -2.27
CA TYR A 156 -1.51 -7.86 -1.63
C TYR A 156 -1.07 -6.80 -2.63
N ASN A 157 -1.49 -5.54 -2.42
CA ASN A 157 -1.13 -4.37 -3.22
C ASN A 157 -1.19 -4.66 -4.73
N LEU A 158 -2.37 -5.10 -5.20
CA LEU A 158 -2.54 -5.66 -6.55
C LEU A 158 -2.09 -4.73 -7.68
N PHE A 159 -2.15 -3.44 -7.47
CA PHE A 159 -1.72 -2.42 -8.42
C PHE A 159 -0.37 -1.78 -8.09
N GLY A 160 0.41 -2.40 -7.18
CA GLY A 160 1.58 -1.78 -6.58
C GLY A 160 1.21 -0.80 -5.47
N GLY A 161 2.19 -0.24 -4.78
CA GLY A 161 1.96 0.66 -3.65
C GLY A 161 2.92 1.84 -3.59
N ALA A 162 3.10 2.39 -2.41
CA ALA A 162 3.84 3.64 -2.21
C ALA A 162 5.33 3.59 -2.61
N LEU A 163 5.95 2.42 -2.66
CA LEU A 163 7.30 2.26 -3.20
C LEU A 163 7.36 2.65 -4.69
N ALA A 164 6.31 2.37 -5.44
CA ALA A 164 6.22 2.67 -6.86
C ALA A 164 5.58 4.05 -7.14
N TYR A 165 4.51 4.40 -6.43
CA TYR A 165 3.75 5.64 -6.66
C TYR A 165 4.24 6.83 -5.84
N GLY A 166 4.96 6.59 -4.74
CA GLY A 166 5.30 7.59 -3.74
C GLY A 166 4.26 7.71 -2.61
N HIS A 167 4.57 8.51 -1.61
CA HIS A 167 3.80 8.65 -0.38
C HIS A 167 3.49 10.13 -0.11
N PRO A 168 2.31 10.62 -0.51
CA PRO A 168 1.90 12.01 -0.26
C PRO A 168 1.27 12.22 1.13
N TYR A 169 1.72 11.50 2.14
CA TYR A 169 1.35 11.57 3.55
C TYR A 169 -0.15 11.72 3.81
N GLY A 170 -0.65 12.95 3.85
CA GLY A 170 -2.02 13.26 4.28
C GLY A 170 -3.13 12.62 3.44
N CYS A 171 -2.89 12.35 2.16
CA CYS A 171 -3.89 11.71 1.31
C CYS A 171 -3.64 10.21 1.07
N SER A 172 -2.54 9.64 1.57
CA SER A 172 -2.19 8.23 1.32
C SER A 172 -3.26 7.25 1.81
N GLY A 173 -3.88 7.51 2.95
CA GLY A 173 -4.99 6.68 3.44
C GLY A 173 -6.19 6.66 2.48
N ALA A 174 -6.52 7.79 1.86
CA ALA A 174 -7.58 7.86 0.86
C ALA A 174 -7.16 7.15 -0.45
N ILE A 175 -5.88 7.23 -0.85
CA ILE A 175 -5.34 6.49 -2.00
C ILE A 175 -5.47 4.98 -1.78
N LEU A 176 -5.09 4.47 -0.60
CA LEU A 176 -5.26 3.04 -0.27
C LEU A 176 -6.72 2.60 -0.39
N VAL A 177 -7.65 3.42 0.09
CA VAL A 177 -9.10 3.15 -0.05
C VAL A 177 -9.52 3.07 -1.51
N LEU A 178 -9.08 4.02 -2.35
CA LEU A 178 -9.41 4.04 -3.78
C LEU A 178 -8.77 2.86 -4.54
N HIS A 179 -7.51 2.52 -4.25
CA HIS A 179 -6.86 1.33 -4.79
C HIS A 179 -7.61 0.05 -4.40
N CYS A 180 -7.98 -0.07 -3.13
CA CYS A 180 -8.73 -1.21 -2.63
C CYS A 180 -10.11 -1.34 -3.32
N MET A 181 -10.83 -0.22 -3.53
CA MET A 181 -12.10 -0.21 -4.27
C MET A 181 -11.90 -0.70 -5.70
N ALA A 182 -10.93 -0.14 -6.42
CA ALA A 182 -10.60 -0.54 -7.79
C ALA A 182 -10.19 -2.02 -7.88
N ALA A 183 -9.40 -2.50 -6.92
CA ALA A 183 -8.96 -3.89 -6.87
C ALA A 183 -10.12 -4.85 -6.60
N LEU A 184 -11.02 -4.52 -5.67
CA LEU A 184 -12.24 -5.30 -5.40
C LEU A 184 -13.16 -5.38 -6.62
N GLU A 185 -13.30 -4.29 -7.38
CA GLU A 185 -14.06 -4.31 -8.64
C GLU A 185 -13.38 -5.17 -9.70
N SER A 186 -12.05 -5.08 -9.80
CA SER A 186 -11.26 -5.83 -10.77
C SER A 186 -11.30 -7.34 -10.55
N CYS A 187 -11.22 -7.79 -9.29
CA CYS A 187 -11.22 -9.22 -8.96
C CYS A 187 -12.61 -9.79 -8.64
N GLY A 188 -13.64 -8.94 -8.56
CA GLY A 188 -15.00 -9.36 -8.14
C GLY A 188 -15.09 -9.70 -6.65
N GLY A 189 -14.09 -9.30 -5.84
CA GLY A 189 -14.01 -9.56 -4.41
C GLY A 189 -15.06 -8.81 -3.59
N ARG A 190 -15.24 -9.23 -2.34
CA ARG A 190 -16.21 -8.65 -1.41
C ARG A 190 -15.54 -7.81 -0.33
N TYR A 191 -14.55 -8.35 0.37
CA TYR A 191 -13.89 -7.66 1.48
C TYR A 191 -12.49 -7.17 1.10
N GLY A 192 -12.25 -5.89 1.34
CA GLY A 192 -10.94 -5.28 1.21
C GLY A 192 -10.44 -4.73 2.53
N LEU A 193 -9.15 -4.90 2.81
CA LEU A 193 -8.47 -4.42 3.99
C LEU A 193 -7.41 -3.40 3.60
N CYS A 194 -7.51 -2.19 4.14
CA CYS A 194 -6.46 -1.18 4.02
C CYS A 194 -5.77 -1.01 5.36
N ALA A 195 -4.42 -0.91 5.39
CA ALA A 195 -3.69 -0.57 6.59
C ALA A 195 -2.51 0.36 6.32
N ILE A 196 -2.23 1.21 7.28
CA ILE A 196 -1.14 2.18 7.23
C ILE A 196 -0.43 2.23 8.58
N ALA A 197 0.89 2.12 8.55
CA ALA A 197 1.75 2.37 9.69
C ALA A 197 2.07 3.86 9.80
N GLY A 198 2.10 4.38 11.00
CA GLY A 198 2.47 5.76 11.29
C GLY A 198 3.71 5.87 12.16
N ALA A 199 4.46 6.94 12.02
CA ALA A 199 5.61 7.24 12.87
C ALA A 199 5.18 7.29 14.35
N GLY A 200 6.10 6.86 15.25
CA GLY A 200 5.81 6.80 16.69
C GLY A 200 5.05 5.56 17.13
N GLY A 201 5.05 4.49 16.33
CA GLY A 201 4.40 3.20 16.68
C GLY A 201 2.89 3.23 16.54
N THR A 202 2.36 4.07 15.67
CA THR A 202 0.93 4.12 15.39
C THR A 202 0.58 3.31 14.15
N GLY A 203 -0.70 2.94 14.02
CA GLY A 203 -1.25 2.28 12.86
C GLY A 203 -2.75 2.52 12.73
N SER A 204 -3.27 2.27 11.58
CA SER A 204 -4.72 2.28 11.35
C SER A 204 -5.07 1.27 10.29
N ALA A 205 -6.17 0.54 10.51
CA ALA A 205 -6.74 -0.35 9.51
C ALA A 205 -8.21 -0.06 9.27
N LEU A 206 -8.66 -0.34 8.05
CA LEU A 206 -10.04 -0.22 7.61
C LEU A 206 -10.39 -1.48 6.83
N ILE A 207 -11.56 -2.07 7.12
CA ILE A 207 -12.17 -3.08 6.25
C ILE A 207 -13.36 -2.46 5.55
N MET A 208 -13.42 -2.61 4.24
CA MET A 208 -14.57 -2.27 3.42
C MET A 208 -15.21 -3.50 2.82
N GLU A 209 -16.50 -3.40 2.52
CA GLU A 209 -17.31 -4.43 1.88
C GLU A 209 -17.88 -3.86 0.58
N ARG A 210 -17.66 -4.53 -0.54
CA ARG A 210 -18.32 -4.25 -1.82
C ARG A 210 -19.72 -4.85 -1.79
N MET A 211 -20.73 -4.03 -2.10
CA MET A 211 -22.15 -4.35 -1.97
C MET A 211 -22.71 -5.02 -3.23
#